data_4a494081b7a168b3e64c7cf737856c2b
#
_entry.id   4a494081b7a168b3e64c7cf737856c2b
#
_cell.length_a   1.000
_cell.length_b   1.000
_cell.length_c   1.000
_cell.angle_alpha   90.00
_cell.angle_beta   90.00
_cell.angle_gamma   90.00
#
_symmetry.space_group_name_H-M   'P 1'
#
loop_
_entity.id
_entity.type
_entity.pdbx_description
1 polymer ?
#
loop_
_entity_poly.entity_id
_entity_poly.type
_entity_poly.pdbx_seq_one_letter_code
_entity_poly.pdbx_strand_id
1 'polypeptide(L)'
;MKYLIVAFFAVWSLSAFAEPLKSVEVRFCPASAVRTYPLESRRDLQSLLLQNAAVINHGQSAFDVKEIELELLEAGQVRDTKKLDAGAIQRIADRGEKLQAAGILQQVGFQFCGNDLIAPNIKLAGPKLDRDQALLVASQVFAFNGARDTLRVRVHGNLDGRTTEFTGSISIKSEFAQNKYIFPLRGVWYAGWGASFHTGHRWAIPEEFALDIAKIGESGISHKGDGTHFNDYYAYGADVLAAANGRVTSVANDQPEDPSAMHRPNESQEAYLTRLQKEQAERLAKGLTAIAGNYVMIDHGKNEYSLYAHLQPGSVRVHIGDQVKARDVIGKLGSSGNSTEPHLHFHVCDKPDPLMCAGIPVNFSNITIQWADLPRPIQSGDVVIAK
;
A
#
# COMPACT_ATOMS: atom_id res chain seq x y z
N MET A 1 -46.47 51.08 35.81
CA MET A 1 -46.15 50.93 34.38
C MET A 1 -44.97 49.97 34.27
N LYS A 2 -45.21 48.69 33.90
CA LYS A 2 -44.19 47.66 33.68
C LYS A 2 -44.03 47.50 32.17
N TYR A 3 -42.85 47.80 31.66
CA TYR A 3 -42.52 47.58 30.25
C TYR A 3 -42.02 46.14 30.05
N LEU A 4 -42.71 45.39 29.21
CA LEU A 4 -42.36 44.05 28.78
C LEU A 4 -41.49 44.18 27.51
N ILE A 5 -40.22 43.77 27.58
CA ILE A 5 -39.35 43.73 26.43
C ILE A 5 -39.46 42.31 25.83
N VAL A 6 -40.03 42.22 24.64
CA VAL A 6 -40.08 40.99 23.85
C VAL A 6 -38.84 40.95 22.97
N ALA A 7 -37.91 40.03 23.26
CA ALA A 7 -36.73 39.77 22.41
C ALA A 7 -37.10 38.79 21.29
N PHE A 8 -37.03 39.23 20.04
CA PHE A 8 -37.14 38.39 18.86
C PHE A 8 -35.81 37.70 18.62
N PHE A 9 -35.75 36.40 18.82
CA PHE A 9 -34.64 35.57 18.33
C PHE A 9 -34.91 35.21 16.87
N ALA A 10 -34.14 35.81 15.96
CA ALA A 10 -34.08 35.37 14.57
C ALA A 10 -33.21 34.11 14.48
N VAL A 11 -33.85 32.95 14.27
CA VAL A 11 -33.17 31.72 13.96
C VAL A 11 -32.76 31.78 12.49
N TRP A 12 -31.46 32.01 12.23
CA TRP A 12 -30.88 31.86 10.93
C TRP A 12 -30.61 30.35 10.73
N SER A 13 -31.47 29.71 9.94
CA SER A 13 -31.18 28.38 9.41
C SER A 13 -30.09 28.50 8.35
N LEU A 14 -28.87 28.13 8.71
CA LEU A 14 -27.80 27.85 7.76
C LEU A 14 -28.18 26.58 6.97
N SER A 15 -28.85 26.75 5.84
CA SER A 15 -28.94 25.71 4.82
C SER A 15 -27.54 25.54 4.25
N ALA A 16 -26.83 24.47 4.66
CA ALA A 16 -25.68 24.00 3.96
C ALA A 16 -26.13 23.59 2.54
N PHE A 17 -25.87 24.45 1.56
CA PHE A 17 -25.99 24.05 0.17
C PHE A 17 -24.94 22.96 -0.09
N ALA A 18 -25.40 21.72 -0.23
CA ALA A 18 -24.54 20.67 -0.79
C ALA A 18 -24.08 21.15 -2.18
N GLU A 19 -22.78 21.20 -2.41
CA GLU A 19 -22.27 21.45 -3.76
C GLU A 19 -22.96 20.48 -4.74
N PRO A 20 -23.39 20.98 -5.91
CA PRO A 20 -23.99 20.10 -6.90
C PRO A 20 -22.97 19.02 -7.26
N LEU A 21 -23.37 17.75 -7.12
CA LEU A 21 -22.57 16.60 -7.52
C LEU A 21 -22.06 16.86 -8.95
N LYS A 22 -20.73 16.87 -9.13
CA LYS A 22 -20.12 16.95 -10.46
C LYS A 22 -20.64 15.77 -11.26
N SER A 23 -21.04 16.01 -12.50
CA SER A 23 -21.55 14.94 -13.38
C SER A 23 -20.51 13.81 -13.58
N VAL A 24 -19.22 14.17 -13.63
CA VAL A 24 -18.10 13.23 -13.66
C VAL A 24 -17.12 13.56 -12.53
N GLU A 25 -16.77 12.57 -11.74
CA GLU A 25 -15.83 12.65 -10.61
C GLU A 25 -14.55 11.89 -10.94
N VAL A 26 -13.39 12.43 -10.52
CA VAL A 26 -12.14 11.69 -10.44
C VAL A 26 -11.83 11.42 -8.97
N ARG A 27 -11.87 10.15 -8.57
CA ARG A 27 -11.65 9.68 -7.20
C ARG A 27 -10.34 8.94 -7.09
N PHE A 28 -9.63 9.07 -5.97
CA PHE A 28 -8.32 8.45 -5.74
C PHE A 28 -8.36 7.43 -4.61
N CYS A 29 -7.48 6.43 -4.69
CA CYS A 29 -7.21 5.51 -3.61
C CYS A 29 -5.70 5.24 -3.54
N PRO A 30 -5.02 5.64 -2.45
CA PRO A 30 -5.56 6.30 -1.24
C PRO A 30 -6.10 7.71 -1.54
N ALA A 31 -7.07 8.18 -0.75
CA ALA A 31 -7.71 9.48 -0.97
C ALA A 31 -6.91 10.67 -0.40
N SER A 32 -6.01 10.43 0.57
CA SER A 32 -5.33 11.50 1.31
C SER A 32 -4.12 12.07 0.57
N ALA A 33 -3.27 11.21 0.07
CA ALA A 33 -2.05 11.56 -0.68
C ALA A 33 -1.46 10.33 -1.36
N VAL A 34 -0.70 10.54 -2.42
CA VAL A 34 0.26 9.58 -2.95
C VAL A 34 1.66 9.94 -2.45
N ARG A 35 2.57 8.95 -2.35
CA ARG A 35 3.91 9.19 -1.78
C ARG A 35 5.00 8.88 -2.78
N THR A 36 6.07 9.68 -2.76
CA THR A 36 7.29 9.37 -3.50
C THR A 36 8.17 8.42 -2.70
N TYR A 37 9.05 7.74 -3.42
CA TYR A 37 10.13 6.93 -2.86
C TYR A 37 11.43 7.25 -3.58
N PRO A 38 12.47 7.69 -2.88
CA PRO A 38 13.74 8.04 -3.49
C PRO A 38 14.49 6.78 -3.93
N LEU A 39 14.86 6.75 -5.21
CA LEU A 39 15.62 5.66 -5.82
C LEU A 39 17.14 5.95 -5.82
N GLU A 40 17.52 7.22 -6.03
CA GLU A 40 18.90 7.61 -6.11
C GLU A 40 19.09 9.04 -5.58
N SER A 41 19.97 9.18 -4.57
CA SER A 41 20.14 10.44 -3.84
C SER A 41 20.92 11.49 -4.61
N ARG A 42 21.93 11.08 -5.43
CA ARG A 42 22.80 12.03 -6.13
C ARG A 42 22.08 12.85 -7.19
N ARG A 43 21.07 12.25 -7.83
CA ARG A 43 20.27 12.87 -8.89
C ARG A 43 18.90 13.29 -8.43
N ASP A 44 18.59 13.10 -7.14
CA ASP A 44 17.26 13.31 -6.59
C ASP A 44 16.17 12.57 -7.39
N LEU A 45 16.50 11.32 -7.80
CA LEU A 45 15.59 10.48 -8.55
C LEU A 45 14.51 9.92 -7.63
N GLN A 46 13.28 10.24 -7.93
CA GLN A 46 12.09 9.83 -7.19
C GLN A 46 11.24 8.86 -8.02
N SER A 47 10.59 7.93 -7.34
CA SER A 47 9.55 7.08 -7.89
C SER A 47 8.21 7.41 -7.25
N LEU A 48 7.15 7.44 -8.03
CA LEU A 48 5.78 7.60 -7.57
C LEU A 48 4.90 6.56 -8.25
N LEU A 49 3.99 6.00 -7.48
CA LEU A 49 2.97 5.09 -7.98
C LEU A 49 1.58 5.67 -7.70
N LEU A 50 0.83 5.98 -8.75
CA LEU A 50 -0.62 6.12 -8.64
C LEU A 50 -1.21 4.71 -8.70
N GLN A 51 -1.56 4.17 -7.53
CA GLN A 51 -2.09 2.82 -7.43
C GLN A 51 -3.45 2.72 -8.08
N ASN A 52 -4.38 3.61 -7.70
CA ASN A 52 -5.73 3.63 -8.29
C ASN A 52 -6.32 5.03 -8.35
N ALA A 53 -6.97 5.31 -9.49
CA ALA A 53 -7.94 6.40 -9.63
C ALA A 53 -9.17 5.88 -10.39
N ALA A 54 -10.34 6.42 -10.10
CA ALA A 54 -11.58 6.09 -10.79
C ALA A 54 -12.17 7.35 -11.42
N VAL A 55 -12.52 7.25 -12.71
CA VAL A 55 -13.32 8.26 -13.41
C VAL A 55 -14.75 7.77 -13.38
N ILE A 56 -15.63 8.42 -12.63
CA ILE A 56 -17.00 7.96 -12.33
C ILE A 56 -18.00 8.94 -12.93
N ASN A 57 -18.94 8.44 -13.73
CA ASN A 57 -20.03 9.24 -14.24
C ASN A 57 -21.27 9.11 -13.35
N HIS A 58 -21.65 10.17 -12.66
CA HIS A 58 -22.89 10.28 -11.87
C HIS A 58 -24.03 11.00 -12.63
N GLY A 59 -23.71 11.55 -13.83
CA GLY A 59 -24.65 12.30 -14.66
C GLY A 59 -25.64 11.40 -15.38
N GLN A 60 -26.68 12.00 -15.94
CA GLN A 60 -27.71 11.31 -16.70
C GLN A 60 -27.23 10.95 -18.12
N SER A 61 -26.33 11.76 -18.66
CA SER A 61 -25.80 11.60 -20.02
C SER A 61 -24.53 10.78 -20.01
N ALA A 62 -24.32 9.97 -21.03
CA ALA A 62 -23.10 9.19 -21.20
C ALA A 62 -21.88 10.10 -21.43
N PHE A 63 -20.77 9.81 -20.76
CA PHE A 63 -19.48 10.47 -20.95
C PHE A 63 -18.53 9.56 -21.72
N ASP A 64 -18.13 9.98 -22.92
CA ASP A 64 -17.25 9.20 -23.79
C ASP A 64 -15.81 9.71 -23.63
N VAL A 65 -14.99 8.97 -22.85
CA VAL A 65 -13.60 9.29 -22.52
C VAL A 65 -12.72 9.12 -23.78
N LYS A 66 -11.96 10.15 -24.14
CA LYS A 66 -11.09 10.16 -25.33
C LYS A 66 -9.61 10.16 -25.01
N GLU A 67 -9.21 10.90 -23.98
CA GLU A 67 -7.82 10.98 -23.52
C GLU A 67 -7.80 11.21 -21.98
N ILE A 68 -6.80 10.66 -21.32
CA ILE A 68 -6.51 10.97 -19.90
C ILE A 68 -5.07 11.46 -19.82
N GLU A 69 -4.88 12.62 -19.22
CA GLU A 69 -3.57 13.15 -18.88
C GLU A 69 -3.31 13.01 -17.38
N LEU A 70 -2.18 12.42 -17.06
CA LEU A 70 -1.67 12.30 -15.70
C LEU A 70 -0.49 13.26 -15.57
N GLU A 71 -0.65 14.31 -14.80
CA GLU A 71 0.30 15.41 -14.71
C GLU A 71 0.91 15.47 -13.31
N LEU A 72 2.23 15.60 -13.23
CA LEU A 72 2.94 15.91 -11.99
C LEU A 72 3.28 17.39 -11.97
N LEU A 73 2.89 18.08 -10.90
CA LEU A 73 3.08 19.51 -10.73
C LEU A 73 4.06 19.82 -9.61
N GLU A 74 4.73 20.95 -9.75
CA GLU A 74 5.53 21.61 -8.73
C GLU A 74 5.10 23.08 -8.67
N ALA A 75 4.64 23.54 -7.53
CA ALA A 75 4.13 24.91 -7.32
C ALA A 75 3.10 25.36 -8.40
N GLY A 76 2.19 24.46 -8.79
CA GLY A 76 1.16 24.70 -9.79
C GLY A 76 1.63 24.62 -11.26
N GLN A 77 2.93 24.42 -11.51
CA GLN A 77 3.51 24.26 -12.84
C GLN A 77 3.60 22.78 -13.21
N VAL A 78 3.08 22.40 -14.37
CA VAL A 78 3.22 21.04 -14.92
C VAL A 78 4.69 20.78 -15.25
N ARG A 79 5.25 19.70 -14.70
CA ARG A 79 6.63 19.27 -14.93
C ARG A 79 6.69 18.01 -15.77
N ASP A 80 5.79 17.07 -15.52
CA ASP A 80 5.73 15.82 -16.26
C ASP A 80 4.28 15.53 -16.66
N THR A 81 4.09 14.95 -17.84
CA THR A 81 2.78 14.52 -18.33
C THR A 81 2.88 13.15 -18.94
N LYS A 82 1.99 12.26 -18.52
CA LYS A 82 1.78 10.95 -19.12
C LYS A 82 0.38 10.93 -19.74
N LYS A 83 0.30 10.63 -21.02
CA LYS A 83 -0.97 10.54 -21.75
C LYS A 83 -1.40 9.10 -21.91
N LEU A 84 -2.67 8.85 -21.66
CA LEU A 84 -3.34 7.60 -21.96
C LEU A 84 -4.26 7.87 -23.17
N ASP A 85 -3.89 7.33 -24.29
CA ASP A 85 -4.64 7.41 -25.54
C ASP A 85 -5.85 6.45 -25.55
N ALA A 86 -6.65 6.49 -26.59
CA ALA A 86 -7.83 5.65 -26.75
C ALA A 86 -7.51 4.15 -26.63
N GLY A 87 -6.36 3.71 -27.14
CA GLY A 87 -5.94 2.31 -27.05
C GLY A 87 -5.57 1.90 -25.63
N ALA A 88 -4.90 2.79 -24.86
CA ALA A 88 -4.59 2.57 -23.45
C ALA A 88 -5.88 2.56 -22.60
N ILE A 89 -6.80 3.48 -22.88
CA ILE A 89 -8.10 3.57 -22.20
C ILE A 89 -8.91 2.29 -22.41
N GLN A 90 -8.96 1.76 -23.64
CA GLN A 90 -9.67 0.51 -23.93
C GLN A 90 -9.08 -0.67 -23.13
N ARG A 91 -7.74 -0.82 -23.12
CA ARG A 91 -7.08 -1.88 -22.30
C ARG A 91 -7.36 -1.75 -20.80
N ILE A 92 -7.43 -0.53 -20.30
CA ILE A 92 -7.78 -0.24 -18.91
C ILE A 92 -9.23 -0.66 -18.62
N ALA A 93 -10.16 -0.31 -19.50
CA ALA A 93 -11.57 -0.69 -19.41
C ALA A 93 -11.74 -2.22 -19.40
N ASP A 94 -11.17 -2.91 -20.39
CA ASP A 94 -11.25 -4.38 -20.51
C ASP A 94 -10.69 -5.08 -19.25
N ARG A 95 -9.60 -4.55 -18.68
CA ARG A 95 -9.02 -5.06 -17.43
C ARG A 95 -9.96 -4.85 -16.25
N GLY A 96 -10.51 -3.65 -16.11
CA GLY A 96 -11.43 -3.30 -15.03
C GLY A 96 -12.68 -4.18 -15.02
N GLU A 97 -13.30 -4.35 -16.18
CA GLU A 97 -14.47 -5.22 -16.35
C GLU A 97 -14.16 -6.68 -15.97
N LYS A 98 -13.01 -7.21 -16.39
CA LYS A 98 -12.57 -8.57 -16.02
C LYS A 98 -12.35 -8.71 -14.51
N LEU A 99 -11.71 -7.73 -13.86
CA LEU A 99 -11.48 -7.74 -12.41
C LEU A 99 -12.81 -7.73 -11.63
N GLN A 100 -13.78 -6.92 -12.08
CA GLN A 100 -15.09 -6.86 -11.44
C GLN A 100 -15.90 -8.14 -11.68
N ALA A 101 -15.94 -8.66 -12.91
CA ALA A 101 -16.64 -9.88 -13.25
C ALA A 101 -16.11 -11.13 -12.49
N ALA A 102 -14.81 -11.15 -12.22
CA ALA A 102 -14.16 -12.20 -11.43
C ALA A 102 -14.31 -12.01 -9.90
N GLY A 103 -14.95 -10.94 -9.42
CA GLY A 103 -15.10 -10.64 -7.99
C GLY A 103 -13.79 -10.23 -7.29
N ILE A 104 -12.72 -9.95 -8.06
CA ILE A 104 -11.40 -9.65 -7.50
C ILE A 104 -11.41 -8.34 -6.70
N LEU A 105 -12.19 -7.33 -7.12
CA LEU A 105 -12.27 -6.06 -6.41
C LEU A 105 -12.71 -6.22 -4.95
N GLN A 106 -13.60 -7.17 -4.67
CA GLN A 106 -14.06 -7.49 -3.32
C GLN A 106 -13.05 -8.34 -2.57
N GLN A 107 -12.44 -9.32 -3.23
CA GLN A 107 -11.43 -10.21 -2.63
C GLN A 107 -10.18 -9.45 -2.16
N VAL A 108 -9.72 -8.49 -2.94
CA VAL A 108 -8.56 -7.65 -2.62
C VAL A 108 -8.97 -6.20 -2.33
N GLY A 109 -10.06 -6.03 -1.58
CA GLY A 109 -10.63 -4.71 -1.28
C GLY A 109 -9.61 -3.70 -0.72
N PHE A 110 -8.60 -4.18 0.02
CA PHE A 110 -7.52 -3.36 0.53
C PHE A 110 -6.69 -2.65 -0.56
N GLN A 111 -6.61 -3.21 -1.78
CA GLN A 111 -5.93 -2.56 -2.91
C GLN A 111 -6.75 -1.42 -3.52
N PHE A 112 -8.03 -1.32 -3.19
CA PHE A 112 -8.98 -0.36 -3.76
C PHE A 112 -9.66 0.52 -2.71
N CYS A 113 -9.10 0.61 -1.50
CA CYS A 113 -9.71 1.31 -0.36
C CYS A 113 -11.13 0.79 -0.04
N GLY A 114 -11.37 -0.51 -0.18
CA GLY A 114 -12.70 -1.09 0.00
C GLY A 114 -13.70 -0.51 -0.99
N ASN A 115 -14.84 -0.05 -0.48
CA ASN A 115 -15.90 0.58 -1.28
C ASN A 115 -15.69 2.09 -1.50
N ASP A 116 -14.60 2.69 -0.96
CA ASP A 116 -14.39 4.14 -1.03
C ASP A 116 -14.02 4.58 -2.45
N LEU A 117 -13.30 3.73 -3.20
CA LEU A 117 -12.96 4.03 -4.59
C LEU A 117 -14.13 3.70 -5.54
N ILE A 118 -14.63 2.47 -5.48
CA ILE A 118 -15.72 1.95 -6.32
C ILE A 118 -16.84 1.46 -5.40
N ALA A 119 -17.90 2.24 -5.28
CA ALA A 119 -19.07 1.84 -4.50
C ALA A 119 -19.75 0.59 -5.13
N PRO A 120 -20.45 -0.25 -4.34
CA PRO A 120 -21.02 -1.51 -4.83
C PRO A 120 -22.01 -1.38 -6.00
N ASN A 121 -22.65 -0.21 -6.12
CA ASN A 121 -23.60 0.10 -7.21
C ASN A 121 -22.90 0.61 -8.49
N ILE A 122 -21.59 0.87 -8.45
CA ILE A 122 -20.83 1.36 -9.60
C ILE A 122 -20.32 0.18 -10.43
N LYS A 123 -20.63 0.18 -11.72
CA LYS A 123 -20.16 -0.82 -12.67
C LYS A 123 -18.90 -0.31 -13.38
N LEU A 124 -17.85 -1.14 -13.42
CA LEU A 124 -16.68 -0.83 -14.25
C LEU A 124 -17.02 -1.02 -15.72
N ALA A 125 -16.65 -0.05 -16.54
CA ALA A 125 -16.93 0.01 -17.95
C ALA A 125 -15.97 0.99 -18.64
N GLY A 126 -16.16 1.22 -19.91
CA GLY A 126 -15.48 2.26 -20.65
C GLY A 126 -15.08 1.80 -22.06
N PRO A 127 -14.61 2.73 -22.89
CA PRO A 127 -14.37 4.17 -22.63
C PRO A 127 -15.63 5.03 -22.50
N LYS A 128 -16.81 4.54 -22.94
CA LYS A 128 -18.08 5.23 -22.78
C LYS A 128 -18.70 4.85 -21.45
N LEU A 129 -18.88 5.83 -20.58
CA LEU A 129 -19.43 5.67 -19.25
C LEU A 129 -20.86 6.17 -19.18
N ASP A 130 -21.81 5.26 -19.03
CA ASP A 130 -23.19 5.60 -18.71
C ASP A 130 -23.29 6.00 -17.23
N ARG A 131 -24.48 6.39 -16.78
CA ARG A 131 -24.71 6.71 -15.37
C ARG A 131 -24.32 5.56 -14.46
N ASP A 132 -23.66 5.88 -13.33
CA ASP A 132 -23.15 4.93 -12.33
C ASP A 132 -22.18 3.89 -12.92
N GLN A 133 -21.42 4.32 -13.93
CA GLN A 133 -20.29 3.56 -14.46
C GLN A 133 -18.96 4.29 -14.21
N ALA A 134 -17.88 3.51 -14.13
CA ALA A 134 -16.55 4.02 -13.88
C ALA A 134 -15.47 3.35 -14.73
N LEU A 135 -14.44 4.12 -15.07
CA LEU A 135 -13.17 3.64 -15.63
C LEU A 135 -12.13 3.60 -14.50
N LEU A 136 -11.57 2.43 -14.22
CA LEU A 136 -10.56 2.24 -13.17
C LEU A 136 -9.15 2.40 -13.76
N VAL A 137 -8.54 3.57 -13.56
CA VAL A 137 -7.15 3.85 -13.92
C VAL A 137 -6.24 3.35 -12.81
N ALA A 138 -5.58 2.22 -13.03
CA ALA A 138 -4.73 1.60 -12.04
C ALA A 138 -3.26 1.56 -12.47
N SER A 139 -2.37 1.44 -11.49
CA SER A 139 -0.97 1.06 -11.68
C SER A 139 -0.17 2.00 -12.61
N GLN A 140 -0.22 3.30 -12.35
CA GLN A 140 0.54 4.28 -13.13
C GLN A 140 1.84 4.68 -12.42
N VAL A 141 2.97 4.31 -13.02
CA VAL A 141 4.31 4.55 -12.49
C VAL A 141 4.91 5.80 -13.10
N PHE A 142 5.60 6.59 -12.26
CA PHE A 142 6.39 7.74 -12.63
C PHE A 142 7.80 7.63 -12.04
N ALA A 143 8.79 8.11 -12.78
CA ALA A 143 10.14 8.35 -12.28
C ALA A 143 10.57 9.74 -12.76
N PHE A 144 11.04 10.57 -11.82
CA PHE A 144 11.36 11.97 -12.09
C PHE A 144 12.45 12.47 -11.15
N ASN A 145 13.07 13.60 -11.51
CA ASN A 145 14.05 14.27 -10.68
C ASN A 145 13.43 15.51 -10.03
N GLY A 146 13.83 15.81 -8.80
CA GLY A 146 13.37 16.97 -8.05
C GLY A 146 12.00 16.79 -7.38
N ALA A 147 11.45 17.88 -6.88
CA ALA A 147 10.20 17.87 -6.11
C ALA A 147 8.95 17.86 -7.00
N ARG A 148 7.91 17.22 -6.52
CA ARG A 148 6.53 17.32 -7.03
C ARG A 148 5.60 17.38 -5.83
N ASP A 149 4.55 18.20 -5.92
CA ASP A 149 3.60 18.43 -4.82
C ASP A 149 2.17 17.96 -5.13
N THR A 150 1.85 17.82 -6.42
CA THR A 150 0.49 17.50 -6.87
C THR A 150 0.52 16.54 -8.05
N LEU A 151 -0.32 15.49 -7.99
CA LEU A 151 -0.70 14.67 -9.13
C LEU A 151 -2.10 15.10 -9.56
N ARG A 152 -2.24 15.51 -10.82
CA ARG A 152 -3.51 15.91 -11.43
C ARG A 152 -3.89 14.94 -12.53
N VAL A 153 -5.13 14.50 -12.52
CA VAL A 153 -5.72 13.68 -13.57
C VAL A 153 -6.72 14.55 -14.33
N ARG A 154 -6.47 14.76 -15.63
CA ARG A 154 -7.37 15.46 -16.54
C ARG A 154 -7.98 14.45 -17.50
N VAL A 155 -9.29 14.46 -17.59
CA VAL A 155 -10.05 13.50 -18.40
C VAL A 155 -10.78 14.28 -19.49
N HIS A 156 -10.36 14.08 -20.72
CA HIS A 156 -10.96 14.71 -21.88
C HIS A 156 -11.95 13.75 -22.57
N GLY A 157 -13.10 14.24 -22.92
CA GLY A 157 -14.13 13.41 -23.54
C GLY A 157 -15.29 14.22 -24.10
N ASN A 158 -16.32 13.50 -24.54
CA ASN A 158 -17.55 14.09 -25.07
C ASN A 158 -18.71 13.80 -24.09
N LEU A 159 -19.41 14.87 -23.73
CA LEU A 159 -20.65 14.82 -22.95
C LEU A 159 -21.73 15.60 -23.74
N ASP A 160 -22.85 14.97 -24.06
CA ASP A 160 -23.94 15.58 -24.84
C ASP A 160 -23.46 16.22 -26.15
N GLY A 161 -22.53 15.56 -26.87
CA GLY A 161 -21.98 16.04 -28.13
C GLY A 161 -21.01 17.21 -28.02
N ARG A 162 -20.64 17.61 -26.79
CA ARG A 162 -19.66 18.69 -26.52
C ARG A 162 -18.38 18.12 -25.94
N THR A 163 -17.25 18.60 -26.44
CA THR A 163 -15.95 18.31 -25.82
C THR A 163 -15.90 18.94 -24.42
N THR A 164 -15.61 18.13 -23.43
CA THR A 164 -15.62 18.51 -22.00
C THR A 164 -14.41 17.94 -21.31
N GLU A 165 -13.91 18.64 -20.30
CA GLU A 165 -12.81 18.22 -19.43
C GLU A 165 -13.27 18.11 -17.99
N PHE A 166 -12.87 17.04 -17.32
CA PHE A 166 -13.01 16.87 -15.87
C PHE A 166 -11.64 16.66 -15.24
N THR A 167 -11.47 17.18 -14.03
CA THR A 167 -10.18 17.19 -13.36
C THR A 167 -10.32 16.76 -11.90
N GLY A 168 -9.41 15.89 -11.45
CA GLY A 168 -9.17 15.59 -10.06
C GLY A 168 -7.70 15.79 -9.71
N SER A 169 -7.41 16.12 -8.46
CA SER A 169 -6.03 16.28 -8.00
C SER A 169 -5.83 15.66 -6.61
N ILE A 170 -4.62 15.16 -6.37
CA ILE A 170 -4.21 14.61 -5.09
C ILE A 170 -2.81 15.10 -4.75
N SER A 171 -2.56 15.35 -3.45
CA SER A 171 -1.23 15.78 -2.97
C SER A 171 -0.19 14.68 -3.13
N ILE A 172 1.03 15.07 -3.49
CA ILE A 172 2.21 14.22 -3.44
C ILE A 172 2.99 14.55 -2.18
N LYS A 173 3.36 13.52 -1.40
CA LYS A 173 4.18 13.63 -0.20
C LYS A 173 5.49 12.92 -0.38
N SER A 174 6.58 13.55 0.04
CA SER A 174 7.94 12.99 0.03
C SER A 174 8.48 12.71 1.43
N GLU A 175 7.67 12.98 2.47
CA GLU A 175 8.09 12.78 3.85
C GLU A 175 8.08 11.30 4.23
N PHE A 176 9.08 10.91 5.00
CA PHE A 176 9.16 9.65 5.74
C PHE A 176 8.37 9.73 7.04
N ALA A 177 8.20 8.56 7.68
CA ALA A 177 7.67 8.46 9.02
C ALA A 177 8.38 9.42 10.01
N GLN A 178 7.61 10.08 10.88
CA GLN A 178 8.08 11.13 11.79
C GLN A 178 8.72 10.59 13.07
N ASN A 179 8.38 9.34 13.46
CA ASN A 179 9.01 8.69 14.58
C ASN A 179 10.40 8.18 14.20
N LYS A 180 11.29 8.06 15.20
CA LYS A 180 12.62 7.48 14.99
C LYS A 180 12.52 5.96 15.01
N TYR A 181 12.68 5.35 13.86
CA TYR A 181 12.68 3.90 13.73
C TYR A 181 14.09 3.33 13.77
N ILE A 182 14.22 2.17 14.39
CA ILE A 182 15.37 1.27 14.27
C ILE A 182 14.95 0.05 13.42
N PHE A 183 15.90 -0.56 12.77
CA PHE A 183 15.67 -1.80 12.04
C PHE A 183 15.26 -2.91 13.02
N PRO A 184 14.19 -3.67 12.72
CA PRO A 184 13.56 -4.56 13.70
C PRO A 184 14.31 -5.87 13.97
N LEU A 185 15.54 -5.99 13.50
CA LEU A 185 16.39 -7.17 13.63
C LEU A 185 17.83 -6.74 13.90
N ARG A 186 18.68 -7.63 14.46
CA ARG A 186 20.10 -7.37 14.73
C ARG A 186 21.01 -8.15 13.79
N GLY A 187 22.11 -7.53 13.36
CA GLY A 187 23.13 -8.16 12.54
C GLY A 187 22.93 -7.90 11.05
N VAL A 188 23.29 -8.87 10.21
CA VAL A 188 23.29 -8.74 8.75
C VAL A 188 22.05 -9.41 8.17
N TRP A 189 21.33 -8.68 7.32
CA TRP A 189 20.07 -9.09 6.74
C TRP A 189 19.98 -8.73 5.27
N TYR A 190 19.13 -9.44 4.53
CA TYR A 190 18.85 -9.24 3.13
C TYR A 190 17.40 -8.73 2.97
N ALA A 191 17.23 -7.61 2.29
CA ALA A 191 15.93 -7.09 1.91
C ALA A 191 15.47 -7.73 0.59
N GLY A 192 14.73 -8.82 0.66
CA GLY A 192 14.22 -9.53 -0.52
C GLY A 192 13.25 -8.67 -1.32
N TRP A 193 12.32 -8.02 -0.63
CA TRP A 193 11.36 -7.07 -1.20
C TRP A 193 11.43 -5.73 -0.50
N GLY A 194 11.24 -4.66 -1.28
CA GLY A 194 11.17 -3.28 -0.83
C GLY A 194 10.57 -2.39 -1.92
N ALA A 195 10.38 -1.12 -1.62
CA ALA A 195 9.64 -0.19 -2.47
C ALA A 195 10.36 0.26 -3.77
N SER A 196 11.59 -0.19 -4.02
CA SER A 196 12.33 0.15 -5.25
C SER A 196 11.83 -0.56 -6.50
N PHE A 197 11.16 -1.71 -6.36
CA PHE A 197 10.53 -2.39 -7.46
C PHE A 197 9.05 -2.04 -7.55
N HIS A 198 8.55 -1.85 -8.76
CA HIS A 198 7.14 -1.61 -9.04
C HIS A 198 6.37 -2.93 -9.19
N THR A 199 6.62 -3.88 -8.29
CA THR A 199 6.00 -5.21 -8.25
C THR A 199 5.74 -5.62 -6.79
N GLY A 200 5.04 -6.72 -6.57
CA GLY A 200 4.79 -7.25 -5.24
C GLY A 200 4.02 -6.26 -4.36
N HIS A 201 4.53 -6.03 -3.17
CA HIS A 201 3.90 -5.18 -2.15
C HIS A 201 3.54 -3.78 -2.64
N ARG A 202 4.32 -3.20 -3.57
CA ARG A 202 4.07 -1.85 -4.06
C ARG A 202 2.69 -1.65 -4.71
N TRP A 203 2.05 -2.72 -5.14
CA TRP A 203 0.69 -2.67 -5.69
C TRP A 203 -0.42 -2.72 -4.64
N ALA A 204 -0.09 -3.06 -3.40
CA ALA A 204 -1.01 -3.06 -2.27
C ALA A 204 -0.83 -1.76 -1.47
N ILE A 205 -1.88 -0.97 -1.33
CA ILE A 205 -1.82 0.36 -0.68
C ILE A 205 -1.23 0.30 0.73
N PRO A 206 -1.61 -0.64 1.61
CA PRO A 206 -1.02 -0.76 2.93
C PRO A 206 0.46 -1.13 2.92
N GLU A 207 0.86 -1.94 1.93
CA GLU A 207 2.18 -2.56 1.85
C GLU A 207 3.12 -1.83 0.88
N GLU A 208 2.73 -0.64 0.36
CA GLU A 208 3.49 0.06 -0.67
C GLU A 208 4.98 0.21 -0.33
N PHE A 209 5.31 0.40 0.96
CA PHE A 209 6.68 0.57 1.45
C PHE A 209 7.10 -0.56 2.38
N ALA A 210 6.46 -1.71 2.30
CA ALA A 210 6.80 -2.88 3.09
C ALA A 210 8.17 -3.46 2.71
N LEU A 211 8.77 -4.13 3.69
CA LEU A 211 10.02 -4.86 3.55
C LEU A 211 9.78 -6.33 3.90
N ASP A 212 10.20 -7.24 3.03
CA ASP A 212 10.40 -8.63 3.38
C ASP A 212 11.89 -8.84 3.65
N ILE A 213 12.19 -9.19 4.90
CA ILE A 213 13.55 -9.23 5.41
C ILE A 213 13.91 -10.69 5.69
N ALA A 214 14.83 -11.23 4.93
CA ALA A 214 15.35 -12.58 5.04
C ALA A 214 16.83 -12.58 5.40
N LYS A 215 17.41 -13.76 5.52
CA LYS A 215 18.85 -13.94 5.73
C LYS A 215 19.41 -14.88 4.68
N ILE A 216 20.49 -14.48 4.04
CA ILE A 216 21.19 -15.31 3.05
C ILE A 216 22.54 -15.76 3.61
N GLY A 217 22.96 -16.96 3.26
CA GLY A 217 24.28 -17.50 3.54
C GLY A 217 25.33 -17.08 2.49
N GLU A 218 26.54 -17.58 2.62
CA GLU A 218 27.66 -17.30 1.71
C GLU A 218 27.37 -17.68 0.26
N SER A 219 26.53 -18.70 0.04
CA SER A 219 26.09 -19.15 -1.30
C SER A 219 25.04 -18.22 -1.94
N GLY A 220 24.53 -17.19 -1.23
CA GLY A 220 23.44 -16.34 -1.69
C GLY A 220 22.06 -17.00 -1.55
N ILE A 221 21.94 -18.17 -0.90
CA ILE A 221 20.71 -18.91 -0.67
C ILE A 221 20.22 -18.61 0.76
N SER A 222 18.90 -18.61 0.99
CA SER A 222 18.27 -18.30 2.30
C SER A 222 18.35 -19.45 3.31
N HIS A 223 18.76 -20.65 2.89
CA HIS A 223 18.76 -21.88 3.70
C HIS A 223 20.03 -22.70 3.53
N LYS A 224 20.27 -23.61 4.44
CA LYS A 224 21.21 -24.74 4.34
C LYS A 224 20.44 -26.00 3.92
N GLY A 225 21.13 -26.96 3.33
CA GLY A 225 20.48 -28.20 2.90
C GLY A 225 19.52 -27.98 1.74
N ASP A 226 18.40 -28.69 1.73
CA ASP A 226 17.39 -28.65 0.67
C ASP A 226 16.25 -27.64 0.90
N GLY A 227 16.25 -26.95 2.05
CA GLY A 227 15.24 -25.93 2.38
C GLY A 227 13.83 -26.48 2.62
N THR A 228 13.68 -27.77 2.92
CA THR A 228 12.35 -28.38 3.14
C THR A 228 11.82 -28.23 4.56
N HIS A 229 12.67 -27.74 5.49
CA HIS A 229 12.30 -27.51 6.88
C HIS A 229 12.56 -26.05 7.27
N PHE A 230 11.69 -25.45 8.09
CA PHE A 230 11.87 -24.08 8.54
C PHE A 230 13.21 -23.85 9.26
N ASN A 231 13.69 -24.81 10.03
CA ASN A 231 15.00 -24.76 10.71
C ASN A 231 16.21 -24.77 9.76
N ASP A 232 16.03 -25.03 8.47
CA ASP A 232 17.10 -24.92 7.49
C ASP A 232 17.39 -23.45 7.14
N TYR A 233 16.40 -22.58 7.31
CA TYR A 233 16.49 -21.16 6.95
C TYR A 233 17.27 -20.37 8.00
N TYR A 234 18.23 -19.55 7.54
CA TYR A 234 19.09 -18.75 8.41
C TYR A 234 18.33 -17.65 9.19
N ALA A 235 17.17 -17.23 8.70
CA ALA A 235 16.34 -16.20 9.34
C ALA A 235 15.46 -16.78 10.47
N TYR A 236 15.10 -18.07 10.40
CA TYR A 236 14.13 -18.70 11.28
C TYR A 236 14.53 -18.63 12.76
N GLY A 237 13.60 -18.21 13.60
CA GLY A 237 13.78 -18.11 15.05
C GLY A 237 14.57 -16.90 15.56
N ALA A 238 14.96 -15.98 14.65
CA ALA A 238 15.61 -14.73 15.06
C ALA A 238 14.67 -13.87 15.90
N ASP A 239 15.23 -13.16 16.91
CA ASP A 239 14.47 -12.24 17.72
C ASP A 239 14.01 -11.02 16.90
N VAL A 240 12.70 -10.74 16.91
CA VAL A 240 12.09 -9.58 16.29
C VAL A 240 11.91 -8.49 17.34
N LEU A 241 12.35 -7.28 17.01
CA LEU A 241 12.42 -6.14 17.91
C LEU A 241 11.36 -5.10 17.57
N ALA A 242 10.78 -4.46 18.59
CA ALA A 242 10.00 -3.24 18.38
C ALA A 242 10.88 -2.16 17.71
N ALA A 243 10.47 -1.65 16.56
CA ALA A 243 11.24 -0.69 15.78
C ALA A 243 11.22 0.73 16.36
N ALA A 244 10.24 1.06 17.19
CA ALA A 244 10.12 2.32 17.91
C ALA A 244 9.33 2.11 19.20
N ASN A 245 9.35 3.12 20.09
CA ASN A 245 8.49 3.12 21.28
C ASN A 245 7.02 3.18 20.84
N GLY A 246 6.14 2.52 21.58
CA GLY A 246 4.72 2.56 21.24
C GLY A 246 3.87 1.68 22.14
N ARG A 247 2.59 1.57 21.77
CA ARG A 247 1.61 0.72 22.44
C ARG A 247 1.13 -0.37 21.49
N VAL A 248 1.13 -1.60 21.97
CA VAL A 248 0.62 -2.76 21.20
C VAL A 248 -0.90 -2.61 21.03
N THR A 249 -1.37 -2.65 19.79
CA THR A 249 -2.79 -2.48 19.44
C THR A 249 -3.45 -3.77 18.97
N SER A 250 -2.68 -4.69 18.38
CA SER A 250 -3.19 -5.97 17.91
C SER A 250 -2.11 -7.03 17.91
N VAL A 251 -2.49 -8.28 18.20
CA VAL A 251 -1.61 -9.45 18.15
C VAL A 251 -2.36 -10.68 17.65
N ALA A 252 -1.65 -11.58 16.96
CA ALA A 252 -2.02 -12.98 16.75
C ALA A 252 -0.82 -13.85 17.10
N ASN A 253 -1.04 -15.04 17.71
CA ASN A 253 0.05 -15.87 18.22
C ASN A 253 -0.21 -17.39 18.11
N ASP A 254 -1.30 -17.79 17.49
CA ASP A 254 -1.79 -19.17 17.42
C ASP A 254 -1.89 -19.73 16.00
N GLN A 255 -1.48 -18.94 15.01
CA GLN A 255 -1.56 -19.36 13.62
C GLN A 255 -0.44 -20.37 13.31
N PRO A 256 -0.77 -21.55 12.77
CA PRO A 256 0.24 -22.56 12.44
C PRO A 256 1.12 -22.10 11.27
N GLU A 257 2.32 -22.62 11.23
CA GLU A 257 3.16 -22.58 10.04
C GLU A 257 2.81 -23.75 9.11
N ASP A 258 2.80 -23.49 7.80
CA ASP A 258 2.46 -24.47 6.79
C ASP A 258 3.70 -24.83 5.92
N PRO A 259 4.37 -25.98 6.17
CA PRO A 259 5.52 -26.38 5.37
C PRO A 259 5.19 -26.57 3.89
N SER A 260 3.92 -26.80 3.55
CA SER A 260 3.52 -26.99 2.15
C SER A 260 3.56 -25.70 1.33
N ALA A 261 3.65 -24.52 1.99
CA ALA A 261 3.83 -23.24 1.33
C ALA A 261 5.23 -23.02 0.76
N MET A 262 6.23 -23.72 1.32
CA MET A 262 7.61 -23.68 0.80
C MET A 262 7.71 -24.30 -0.60
N HIS A 263 8.78 -23.96 -1.32
CA HIS A 263 9.08 -24.58 -2.61
C HIS A 263 9.29 -26.08 -2.44
N ARG A 264 8.64 -26.88 -3.28
CA ARG A 264 8.73 -28.36 -3.20
C ARG A 264 9.90 -28.88 -4.03
N PRO A 265 10.59 -29.94 -3.59
CA PRO A 265 11.59 -30.56 -4.42
C PRO A 265 11.03 -30.95 -5.81
N ASN A 266 11.75 -30.61 -6.88
CA ASN A 266 11.36 -30.84 -8.27
C ASN A 266 10.08 -30.13 -8.75
N GLU A 267 9.54 -29.19 -8.00
CA GLU A 267 8.44 -28.32 -8.45
C GLU A 267 8.99 -27.31 -9.48
N SER A 268 8.36 -27.22 -10.65
CA SER A 268 8.73 -26.18 -11.61
C SER A 268 8.35 -24.79 -11.10
N GLN A 269 9.10 -23.76 -11.51
CA GLN A 269 8.79 -22.36 -11.14
C GLN A 269 7.37 -21.96 -11.52
N GLU A 270 6.85 -22.40 -12.66
CA GLU A 270 5.50 -22.12 -13.11
C GLU A 270 4.45 -22.77 -12.20
N ALA A 271 4.63 -24.05 -11.85
CA ALA A 271 3.73 -24.76 -10.94
C ALA A 271 3.72 -24.10 -9.54
N TYR A 272 4.91 -23.74 -9.05
CA TYR A 272 5.07 -23.03 -7.77
C TYR A 272 4.32 -21.71 -7.77
N LEU A 273 4.52 -20.83 -8.76
CA LEU A 273 3.84 -19.54 -8.87
C LEU A 273 2.33 -19.68 -8.99
N THR A 274 1.84 -20.66 -9.76
CA THR A 274 0.41 -20.94 -9.91
C THR A 274 -0.21 -21.36 -8.58
N ARG A 275 0.47 -22.22 -7.83
CA ARG A 275 0.05 -22.67 -6.50
C ARG A 275 0.01 -21.51 -5.51
N LEU A 276 1.06 -20.68 -5.47
CA LEU A 276 1.11 -19.50 -4.60
C LEU A 276 -0.03 -18.51 -4.86
N GLN A 277 -0.34 -18.22 -6.13
CA GLN A 277 -1.44 -17.32 -6.49
C GLN A 277 -2.79 -17.84 -5.99
N LYS A 278 -3.04 -19.15 -6.14
CA LYS A 278 -4.26 -19.77 -5.65
C LYS A 278 -4.36 -19.71 -4.12
N GLU A 279 -3.30 -20.11 -3.42
CA GLU A 279 -3.25 -20.10 -1.96
C GLU A 279 -3.38 -18.68 -1.38
N GLN A 280 -2.75 -17.70 -2.01
CA GLN A 280 -2.88 -16.29 -1.63
C GLN A 280 -4.33 -15.80 -1.73
N ALA A 281 -5.01 -16.12 -2.83
CA ALA A 281 -6.42 -15.75 -2.99
C ALA A 281 -7.32 -16.39 -1.91
N GLU A 282 -7.08 -17.66 -1.55
CA GLU A 282 -7.80 -18.36 -0.49
C GLU A 282 -7.53 -17.74 0.90
N ARG A 283 -6.30 -17.32 1.17
CA ARG A 283 -5.92 -16.66 2.43
C ARG A 283 -6.50 -15.25 2.53
N LEU A 284 -6.49 -14.48 1.44
CA LEU A 284 -7.12 -13.16 1.38
C LEU A 284 -8.61 -13.20 1.72
N ALA A 285 -9.31 -14.22 1.25
CA ALA A 285 -10.72 -14.41 1.57
C ALA A 285 -10.98 -14.69 3.07
N LYS A 286 -9.97 -15.17 3.82
CA LYS A 286 -10.05 -15.45 5.26
C LYS A 286 -9.63 -14.26 6.15
N GLY A 287 -9.13 -13.17 5.55
CA GLY A 287 -8.80 -11.93 6.25
C GLY A 287 -7.36 -11.82 6.76
N LEU A 288 -7.11 -10.79 7.57
CA LEU A 288 -5.76 -10.38 8.01
C LEU A 288 -4.95 -11.52 8.61
N THR A 289 -5.51 -12.26 9.57
CA THR A 289 -4.77 -13.30 10.29
C THR A 289 -4.28 -14.42 9.37
N ALA A 290 -5.03 -14.75 8.33
CA ALA A 290 -4.60 -15.75 7.35
C ALA A 290 -3.49 -15.24 6.42
N ILE A 291 -3.38 -13.92 6.23
CA ILE A 291 -2.31 -13.28 5.46
C ILE A 291 -1.09 -13.04 6.34
N ALA A 292 -1.24 -12.29 7.43
CA ALA A 292 -0.12 -11.90 8.29
C ALA A 292 0.40 -13.06 9.17
N GLY A 293 -0.38 -14.12 9.35
CA GLY A 293 -0.03 -15.19 10.27
C GLY A 293 -0.04 -14.69 11.72
N ASN A 294 1.00 -15.06 12.48
CA ASN A 294 1.25 -14.47 13.79
C ASN A 294 1.90 -13.10 13.60
N TYR A 295 1.37 -12.11 14.30
CA TYR A 295 1.82 -10.74 14.11
C TYR A 295 1.71 -9.91 15.39
N VAL A 296 2.44 -8.81 15.41
CA VAL A 296 2.30 -7.72 16.37
C VAL A 296 2.07 -6.42 15.60
N MET A 297 1.12 -5.61 16.07
CA MET A 297 0.90 -4.25 15.58
C MET A 297 1.09 -3.25 16.72
N ILE A 298 1.84 -2.17 16.46
CA ILE A 298 2.23 -1.17 17.44
C ILE A 298 1.85 0.23 16.96
N ASP A 299 1.12 0.98 17.79
CA ASP A 299 0.84 2.41 17.62
C ASP A 299 2.00 3.22 18.21
N HIS A 300 2.64 4.02 17.37
CA HIS A 300 3.75 4.91 17.73
C HIS A 300 3.32 6.36 17.95
N GLY A 301 2.02 6.64 17.90
CA GLY A 301 1.47 7.99 17.81
C GLY A 301 1.68 8.61 16.44
N LYS A 302 1.24 9.86 16.27
CA LYS A 302 1.34 10.63 15.00
C LYS A 302 0.69 9.95 13.79
N ASN A 303 -0.28 9.06 14.01
CA ASN A 303 -0.89 8.20 13.00
C ASN A 303 0.15 7.30 12.29
N GLU A 304 1.04 6.70 13.03
CA GLU A 304 2.03 5.74 12.55
C GLU A 304 1.88 4.42 13.30
N TYR A 305 1.58 3.37 12.56
CA TYR A 305 1.35 2.01 13.05
C TYR A 305 2.29 1.05 12.34
N SER A 306 3.10 0.29 13.10
CA SER A 306 3.97 -0.73 12.51
C SER A 306 3.37 -2.12 12.63
N LEU A 307 3.49 -2.92 11.57
CA LEU A 307 3.15 -4.34 11.54
C LEU A 307 4.43 -5.18 11.43
N TYR A 308 4.49 -6.24 12.25
CA TYR A 308 5.52 -7.29 12.22
C TYR A 308 4.81 -8.61 12.01
N ALA A 309 4.90 -9.18 10.81
CA ALA A 309 4.13 -10.37 10.44
C ALA A 309 5.01 -11.62 10.23
N HIS A 310 4.36 -12.75 10.04
CA HIS A 310 4.92 -14.08 9.83
C HIS A 310 5.74 -14.62 11.02
N LEU A 311 5.38 -14.22 12.25
CA LEU A 311 6.07 -14.66 13.46
C LEU A 311 5.81 -16.16 13.73
N GLN A 312 6.71 -16.80 14.52
CA GLN A 312 6.53 -18.19 14.93
C GLN A 312 5.30 -18.34 15.84
N PRO A 313 4.56 -19.46 15.74
CA PRO A 313 3.48 -19.80 16.67
C PRO A 313 3.97 -19.80 18.13
N GLY A 314 3.20 -19.16 19.01
CA GLY A 314 3.50 -19.10 20.44
C GLY A 314 4.71 -18.25 20.82
N SER A 315 5.33 -17.53 19.87
CA SER A 315 6.55 -16.76 20.12
C SER A 315 6.32 -15.31 20.51
N VAL A 316 5.12 -14.76 20.29
CA VAL A 316 4.78 -13.37 20.62
C VAL A 316 4.87 -13.18 22.13
N ARG A 317 5.61 -12.14 22.57
CA ARG A 317 5.94 -11.87 23.97
C ARG A 317 5.19 -10.70 24.57
N VAL A 318 4.31 -10.07 23.80
CA VAL A 318 3.59 -8.87 24.19
C VAL A 318 2.09 -9.08 24.03
N HIS A 319 1.29 -8.28 24.77
CA HIS A 319 -0.16 -8.33 24.77
C HIS A 319 -0.74 -6.99 24.32
N ILE A 320 -1.98 -6.99 23.86
CA ILE A 320 -2.70 -5.77 23.52
C ILE A 320 -2.73 -4.85 24.75
N GLY A 321 -2.30 -3.60 24.56
CA GLY A 321 -2.21 -2.57 25.59
C GLY A 321 -0.83 -2.38 26.18
N ASP A 322 0.10 -3.31 25.99
CA ASP A 322 1.47 -3.20 26.51
C ASP A 322 2.20 -2.00 25.88
N GLN A 323 2.98 -1.31 26.73
CA GLN A 323 3.94 -0.29 26.29
C GLN A 323 5.28 -0.96 25.99
N VAL A 324 5.76 -0.76 24.78
CA VAL A 324 7.07 -1.28 24.34
C VAL A 324 8.03 -0.15 24.06
N LYS A 325 9.31 -0.42 24.25
CA LYS A 325 10.42 0.47 23.87
C LYS A 325 11.11 -0.08 22.63
N ALA A 326 11.68 0.80 21.84
CA ALA A 326 12.57 0.39 20.75
C ALA A 326 13.63 -0.61 21.28
N ARG A 327 13.84 -1.71 20.54
CA ARG A 327 14.73 -2.85 20.88
C ARG A 327 14.13 -3.90 21.83
N ASP A 328 12.92 -3.71 22.39
CA ASP A 328 12.26 -4.79 23.13
C ASP A 328 11.97 -5.96 22.18
N VAL A 329 12.23 -7.19 22.63
CA VAL A 329 11.93 -8.40 21.86
C VAL A 329 10.43 -8.67 21.93
N ILE A 330 9.75 -8.61 20.79
CA ILE A 330 8.30 -8.77 20.68
C ILE A 330 7.86 -10.15 20.19
N GLY A 331 8.77 -10.93 19.61
CA GLY A 331 8.49 -12.28 19.09
C GLY A 331 9.70 -12.86 18.39
N LYS A 332 9.49 -13.97 17.67
CA LYS A 332 10.51 -14.63 16.84
C LYS A 332 10.04 -14.73 15.40
N LEU A 333 10.98 -14.49 14.48
CA LEU A 333 10.78 -14.63 13.04
C LEU A 333 10.41 -16.08 12.69
N GLY A 334 9.36 -16.25 11.93
CA GLY A 334 8.81 -17.53 11.49
C GLY A 334 8.39 -17.52 10.03
N SER A 335 7.37 -18.33 9.71
CA SER A 335 6.81 -18.49 8.36
C SER A 335 5.28 -18.73 8.39
N SER A 336 4.57 -18.16 9.37
CA SER A 336 3.13 -18.32 9.47
C SER A 336 2.38 -17.40 8.48
N GLY A 337 1.14 -17.76 8.13
CA GLY A 337 0.32 -16.99 7.21
C GLY A 337 0.72 -17.14 5.73
N ASN A 338 0.71 -16.05 4.96
CA ASN A 338 1.05 -16.04 3.54
C ASN A 338 2.56 -15.84 3.35
N SER A 339 3.35 -16.80 3.80
CA SER A 339 4.81 -16.79 3.74
C SER A 339 5.32 -17.98 2.94
N THR A 340 6.20 -17.73 2.00
CA THR A 340 6.82 -18.74 1.13
C THR A 340 8.12 -19.31 1.68
N GLU A 341 8.76 -18.56 2.58
CA GLU A 341 9.95 -18.94 3.33
C GLU A 341 10.07 -18.07 4.59
N PRO A 342 10.81 -18.51 5.62
CA PRO A 342 11.01 -17.71 6.82
C PRO A 342 11.61 -16.33 6.55
N HIS A 343 10.81 -15.29 6.77
CA HIS A 343 11.19 -13.88 6.65
C HIS A 343 10.37 -13.02 7.61
N LEU A 344 10.79 -11.79 7.86
CA LEU A 344 9.99 -10.78 8.54
C LEU A 344 9.36 -9.86 7.50
N HIS A 345 8.04 -9.85 7.43
CA HIS A 345 7.32 -8.77 6.77
C HIS A 345 7.15 -7.62 7.75
N PHE A 346 7.62 -6.43 7.35
CA PHE A 346 7.55 -5.21 8.15
C PHE A 346 7.06 -4.05 7.31
N HIS A 347 6.03 -3.35 7.79
CA HIS A 347 5.65 -2.05 7.22
C HIS A 347 5.15 -1.08 8.29
N VAL A 348 5.08 0.20 7.93
CA VAL A 348 4.42 1.26 8.69
C VAL A 348 3.31 1.85 7.86
N CYS A 349 2.15 2.12 8.48
CA CYS A 349 1.02 2.72 7.80
C CYS A 349 0.28 3.74 8.69
N ASP A 350 -0.68 4.46 8.09
CA ASP A 350 -1.31 5.65 8.69
C ASP A 350 -2.56 5.38 9.54
N LYS A 351 -3.00 4.12 9.64
CA LYS A 351 -4.21 3.72 10.40
C LYS A 351 -4.00 2.41 11.14
N PRO A 352 -4.80 2.13 12.19
CA PRO A 352 -4.68 0.91 13.00
C PRO A 352 -5.15 -0.37 12.29
N ASP A 353 -5.84 -0.27 11.18
CA ASP A 353 -6.23 -1.43 10.37
C ASP A 353 -5.15 -1.67 9.29
N PRO A 354 -4.35 -2.74 9.39
CA PRO A 354 -3.22 -2.96 8.47
C PRO A 354 -3.63 -3.34 7.04
N LEU A 355 -4.91 -3.61 6.79
CA LEU A 355 -5.43 -3.82 5.43
C LEU A 355 -6.14 -2.58 4.86
N MET A 356 -6.50 -1.61 5.71
CA MET A 356 -7.26 -0.42 5.29
C MET A 356 -6.52 0.88 5.58
N CYS A 357 -5.20 0.84 5.61
CA CYS A 357 -4.31 1.99 5.78
C CYS A 357 -3.55 2.32 4.48
N ALA A 358 -2.81 3.41 4.47
CA ALA A 358 -1.85 3.75 3.43
C ALA A 358 -0.43 3.64 3.98
N GLY A 359 0.45 2.96 3.25
CA GLY A 359 1.84 2.76 3.63
C GLY A 359 2.60 4.08 3.81
N ILE A 360 3.52 4.10 4.76
CA ILE A 360 4.43 5.22 5.05
C ILE A 360 5.87 4.72 4.91
N PRO A 361 6.71 5.36 4.08
CA PRO A 361 8.11 4.98 3.96
C PRO A 361 8.88 5.29 5.25
N VAL A 362 9.81 4.42 5.60
CA VAL A 362 10.57 4.50 6.86
C VAL A 362 12.06 4.63 6.59
N ASN A 363 12.73 5.50 7.37
CA ASN A 363 14.18 5.56 7.49
C ASN A 363 14.60 4.95 8.82
N PHE A 364 15.53 4.00 8.78
CA PHE A 364 16.09 3.38 9.99
C PHE A 364 17.38 4.07 10.42
N SER A 365 17.47 4.41 11.70
CA SER A 365 18.59 5.21 12.24
C SER A 365 19.84 4.39 12.61
N ASN A 366 19.74 3.05 12.68
CA ASN A 366 20.78 2.16 13.18
C ASN A 366 21.34 1.19 12.11
N ILE A 367 21.20 1.53 10.84
CA ILE A 367 21.64 0.65 9.76
C ILE A 367 22.77 1.24 8.93
N THR A 368 23.50 0.35 8.28
CA THR A 368 24.35 0.64 7.13
C THR A 368 23.91 -0.29 6.00
N ILE A 369 23.71 0.26 4.80
CA ILE A 369 23.42 -0.54 3.60
C ILE A 369 24.76 -0.83 2.95
N GLN A 370 25.07 -2.11 2.78
CA GLN A 370 26.32 -2.53 2.17
C GLN A 370 26.38 -2.05 0.71
N TRP A 371 27.54 -1.55 0.30
CA TRP A 371 27.81 -0.97 -1.03
C TRP A 371 26.99 0.28 -1.39
N ALA A 372 26.26 0.89 -0.45
CA ALA A 372 25.65 2.20 -0.69
C ALA A 372 26.67 3.30 -0.41
N ASP A 373 26.97 4.14 -1.40
CA ASP A 373 27.89 5.27 -1.28
C ASP A 373 27.35 6.39 -0.38
N LEU A 374 26.04 6.55 -0.34
CA LEU A 374 25.34 7.58 0.41
C LEU A 374 24.19 6.98 1.19
N PRO A 375 23.80 7.54 2.34
CA PRO A 375 22.59 7.14 3.03
C PRO A 375 21.37 7.27 2.12
N ARG A 376 20.59 6.20 2.06
CA ARG A 376 19.34 6.12 1.30
C ARG A 376 18.38 5.14 1.97
N PRO A 377 17.09 5.14 1.61
CA PRO A 377 16.18 4.09 2.03
C PRO A 377 16.58 2.70 1.50
N ILE A 378 16.14 1.67 2.22
CA ILE A 378 16.38 0.27 1.83
C ILE A 378 15.66 -0.04 0.53
N GLN A 379 16.37 -0.65 -0.40
CA GLN A 379 15.83 -1.13 -1.67
C GLN A 379 15.81 -2.66 -1.71
N SER A 380 15.01 -3.23 -2.61
CA SER A 380 15.05 -4.67 -2.88
C SER A 380 16.45 -5.09 -3.33
N GLY A 381 16.96 -6.17 -2.77
CA GLY A 381 18.30 -6.67 -3.04
C GLY A 381 19.39 -6.14 -2.11
N ASP A 382 19.08 -5.20 -1.21
CA ASP A 382 20.07 -4.64 -0.28
C ASP A 382 20.47 -5.64 0.81
N VAL A 383 21.75 -5.60 1.14
CA VAL A 383 22.29 -6.17 2.37
C VAL A 383 22.37 -5.07 3.42
N VAL A 384 21.64 -5.26 4.51
CA VAL A 384 21.50 -4.31 5.61
C VAL A 384 22.26 -4.81 6.83
N ILE A 385 23.13 -3.96 7.38
CA ILE A 385 23.86 -4.21 8.62
C ILE A 385 23.22 -3.36 9.71
N ALA A 386 22.53 -4.01 10.65
CA ALA A 386 21.85 -3.36 11.78
C ALA A 386 22.68 -3.48 13.06
N LYS A 387 22.85 -2.34 13.76
CA LYS A 387 23.64 -2.21 15.02
C LYS A 387 22.76 -2.33 16.25
#